data_6369fccd3f7ec8581d016f48584b41fc
#
_entry.id   6369fccd3f7ec8581d016f48584b41fc
#
_cell.length_a   1.000
_cell.length_b   1.000
_cell.length_c   1.000
_cell.angle_alpha   90.00
_cell.angle_beta   90.00
_cell.angle_gamma   90.00
#
_symmetry.space_group_name_H-M   'P 1'
#
loop_
_entity.id
_entity.type
_entity.pdbx_description
1 polymer ?
#
loop_
_entity_poly.entity_id
_entity_poly.type
_entity_poly.pdbx_seq_one_letter_code
_entity_poly.pdbx_strand_id
1 'polypeptide(L)'
;MNDITIIYYSSNREKSEFEARIRDNILKVSGDLPIISVTQKPINFGKNIVVGDVGASGFNMFRQVQIALQEAKTRFVLSAEADCLYPPDYFTFVPERDNLCYRNKNLYVMPQHRPYFWKKEEGATHAQIVGREFYLKTLDKLFAGAPKWSVEEKNFPKERTHKKQQDVFWPNEIEFYETKNPVVQVKTSQSMRHYTHSDRTARHQLPYWGKGREFRKRYYDIGYRH
;
A
#
# COMPACT_ATOMS: atom_id res chain seq x y z
N MET A 1 22.58 0.19 -10.40
CA MET A 1 21.44 1.15 -10.46
C MET A 1 20.25 0.49 -9.82
N ASN A 2 19.57 1.20 -8.91
CA ASN A 2 18.35 0.68 -8.30
C ASN A 2 17.24 0.63 -9.37
N ASP A 3 16.79 -0.59 -9.70
CA ASP A 3 15.83 -0.82 -10.77
C ASP A 3 14.36 -0.79 -10.24
N ILE A 4 14.17 -0.23 -9.04
CA ILE A 4 12.88 -0.16 -8.32
C ILE A 4 12.62 1.29 -7.90
N THR A 5 11.39 1.77 -8.15
CA THR A 5 10.86 3.03 -7.60
C THR A 5 9.77 2.71 -6.59
N ILE A 6 9.81 3.34 -5.42
CA ILE A 6 8.71 3.32 -4.46
C ILE A 6 7.61 4.24 -4.98
N ILE A 7 6.40 3.71 -5.10
CA ILE A 7 5.21 4.51 -5.38
C ILE A 7 4.36 4.59 -4.10
N TYR A 8 4.25 5.81 -3.57
CA TYR A 8 3.43 6.11 -2.40
C TYR A 8 2.16 6.83 -2.84
N TYR A 9 1.02 6.40 -2.34
CA TYR A 9 -0.25 7.04 -2.66
C TYR A 9 -1.11 7.21 -1.41
N SER A 10 -1.78 8.37 -1.33
CA SER A 10 -2.66 8.71 -0.21
C SER A 10 -3.78 9.63 -0.64
N SER A 11 -4.96 9.41 -0.06
CA SER A 11 -6.07 10.37 -0.11
C SER A 11 -5.95 11.45 0.98
N ASN A 12 -4.90 11.42 1.82
CA ASN A 12 -4.65 12.31 2.96
C ASN A 12 -5.84 12.41 3.93
N ARG A 13 -6.55 11.29 4.16
CA ARG A 13 -7.67 11.20 5.11
C ARG A 13 -7.22 10.83 6.51
N GLU A 14 -6.07 10.18 6.61
CA GLU A 14 -5.49 9.82 7.90
C GLU A 14 -5.02 11.08 8.65
N LYS A 15 -4.77 10.94 9.94
CA LYS A 15 -4.14 12.01 10.72
C LYS A 15 -2.77 12.34 10.15
N SER A 16 -2.47 13.61 9.95
CA SER A 16 -1.22 14.08 9.34
C SER A 16 0.03 13.55 10.03
N GLU A 17 0.00 13.49 11.36
CA GLU A 17 1.09 13.00 12.19
C GLU A 17 1.30 11.48 12.01
N PHE A 18 0.21 10.72 11.84
CA PHE A 18 0.30 9.30 11.57
C PHE A 18 0.90 9.04 10.19
N GLU A 19 0.40 9.70 9.14
CA GLU A 19 1.00 9.60 7.81
C GLU A 19 2.47 10.05 7.79
N ALA A 20 2.83 11.08 8.56
CA ALA A 20 4.22 11.51 8.68
C ALA A 20 5.11 10.39 9.24
N ARG A 21 4.68 9.71 10.30
CA ARG A 21 5.44 8.57 10.87
C ARG A 21 5.56 7.38 9.90
N ILE A 22 4.57 7.15 9.05
CA ILE A 22 4.66 6.16 7.97
C ILE A 22 5.76 6.56 6.98
N ARG A 23 5.75 7.82 6.52
CA ARG A 23 6.79 8.33 5.60
C ARG A 23 8.19 8.29 6.22
N ASP A 24 8.32 8.69 7.49
CA ASP A 24 9.59 8.59 8.22
C ASP A 24 10.09 7.15 8.33
N ASN A 25 9.19 6.18 8.56
CA ASN A 25 9.55 4.76 8.53
C ASN A 25 10.08 4.37 7.15
N ILE A 26 9.38 4.74 6.07
CA ILE A 26 9.82 4.40 4.71
C ILE A 26 11.20 5.01 4.43
N LEU A 27 11.41 6.29 4.68
CA LEU A 27 12.71 6.96 4.50
C LEU A 27 13.84 6.28 5.28
N LYS A 28 13.55 5.82 6.49
CA LYS A 28 14.53 5.15 7.35
C LYS A 28 14.98 3.79 6.81
N VAL A 29 14.10 3.06 6.12
CA VAL A 29 14.33 1.64 5.79
C VAL A 29 14.46 1.35 4.30
N SER A 30 14.13 2.30 3.43
CA SER A 30 14.14 2.10 1.97
C SER A 30 15.50 2.35 1.31
N GLY A 31 16.50 2.84 2.06
CA GLY A 31 17.76 3.24 1.48
C GLY A 31 17.60 4.37 0.45
N ASP A 32 18.35 4.30 -0.64
CA ASP A 32 18.39 5.32 -1.70
C ASP A 32 17.40 5.03 -2.85
N LEU A 33 16.34 4.25 -2.60
CA LEU A 33 15.32 4.00 -3.61
C LEU A 33 14.58 5.30 -3.97
N PRO A 34 14.42 5.63 -5.26
CA PRO A 34 13.64 6.78 -5.65
C PRO A 34 12.17 6.63 -5.21
N ILE A 35 11.58 7.74 -4.76
CA ILE A 35 10.20 7.78 -4.27
C ILE A 35 9.39 8.73 -5.14
N ILE A 36 8.25 8.24 -5.65
CA ILE A 36 7.20 9.07 -6.26
C ILE A 36 5.98 8.95 -5.37
N SER A 37 5.48 10.11 -4.90
CA SER A 37 4.26 10.17 -4.13
C SER A 37 3.14 10.85 -4.92
N VAL A 38 1.95 10.26 -4.93
CA VAL A 38 0.75 10.83 -5.55
C VAL A 38 -0.31 11.01 -4.47
N THR A 39 -0.65 12.25 -4.19
CA THR A 39 -1.48 12.61 -3.03
C THR A 39 -2.52 13.67 -3.36
N GLN A 40 -3.57 13.76 -2.56
CA GLN A 40 -4.61 14.78 -2.75
C GLN A 40 -4.19 16.14 -2.20
N LYS A 41 -3.33 16.16 -1.19
CA LYS A 41 -2.74 17.37 -0.60
C LYS A 41 -1.22 17.34 -0.75
N PRO A 42 -0.56 18.50 -0.83
CA PRO A 42 0.90 18.54 -0.95
C PRO A 42 1.58 17.95 0.31
N ILE A 43 2.63 17.17 0.08
CA ILE A 43 3.50 16.62 1.11
C ILE A 43 4.97 16.72 0.67
N ASN A 44 5.88 16.77 1.63
CA ASN A 44 7.32 16.67 1.36
C ASN A 44 7.77 15.21 1.47
N PHE A 45 7.66 14.46 0.35
CA PHE A 45 8.02 13.04 0.33
C PHE A 45 8.36 12.57 -1.09
N GLY A 46 9.64 12.47 -1.41
CA GLY A 46 10.11 12.17 -2.76
C GLY A 46 9.63 13.18 -3.80
N LYS A 47 9.42 12.73 -5.04
CA LYS A 47 8.75 13.55 -6.06
C LYS A 47 7.25 13.50 -5.81
N ASN A 48 6.67 14.58 -5.28
CA ASN A 48 5.24 14.64 -4.98
C ASN A 48 4.42 15.21 -6.14
N ILE A 49 3.38 14.47 -6.54
CA ILE A 49 2.38 14.86 -7.54
C ILE A 49 1.05 15.04 -6.80
N VAL A 50 0.51 16.26 -6.81
CA VAL A 50 -0.74 16.59 -6.14
C VAL A 50 -1.89 16.53 -7.13
N VAL A 51 -2.89 15.70 -6.85
CA VAL A 51 -4.06 15.53 -7.74
C VAL A 51 -5.28 16.32 -7.30
N GLY A 52 -5.24 16.98 -6.14
CA GLY A 52 -6.36 17.71 -5.57
C GLY A 52 -7.36 16.81 -4.84
N ASP A 53 -8.44 17.38 -4.33
CA ASP A 53 -9.49 16.65 -3.62
C ASP A 53 -10.40 15.91 -4.61
N VAL A 54 -10.01 14.69 -4.95
CA VAL A 54 -10.74 13.80 -5.87
C VAL A 54 -11.59 12.76 -5.15
N GLY A 55 -11.57 12.77 -3.82
CA GLY A 55 -12.26 11.80 -2.97
C GLY A 55 -11.51 10.46 -2.85
N ALA A 56 -11.92 9.65 -1.87
CA ALA A 56 -11.30 8.36 -1.57
C ALA A 56 -12.14 7.21 -2.09
N SER A 57 -11.57 6.41 -2.98
CA SER A 57 -12.15 5.19 -3.52
C SER A 57 -11.05 4.26 -4.04
N GLY A 58 -11.35 2.98 -4.23
CA GLY A 58 -10.43 2.06 -4.91
C GLY A 58 -10.12 2.48 -6.34
N PHE A 59 -11.10 3.09 -7.03
CA PHE A 59 -10.91 3.66 -8.36
C PHE A 59 -9.84 4.76 -8.34
N ASN A 60 -9.99 5.76 -7.48
CA ASN A 60 -9.06 6.89 -7.38
C ASN A 60 -7.68 6.45 -6.88
N MET A 61 -7.61 5.46 -5.99
CA MET A 61 -6.36 4.86 -5.55
C MET A 61 -5.57 4.30 -6.76
N PHE A 62 -6.20 3.48 -7.60
CA PHE A 62 -5.53 2.94 -8.78
C PHE A 62 -5.20 4.01 -9.84
N ARG A 63 -5.98 5.10 -9.93
CA ARG A 63 -5.61 6.25 -10.77
C ARG A 63 -4.36 6.96 -10.24
N GLN A 64 -4.22 7.11 -8.91
CA GLN A 64 -2.99 7.64 -8.32
C GLN A 64 -1.79 6.72 -8.62
N VAL A 65 -1.98 5.40 -8.52
CA VAL A 65 -0.96 4.42 -8.94
C VAL A 65 -0.58 4.59 -10.40
N GLN A 66 -1.56 4.71 -11.31
CA GLN A 66 -1.32 4.91 -12.75
C GLN A 66 -0.47 6.17 -13.02
N ILE A 67 -0.77 7.28 -12.35
CA ILE A 67 0.02 8.52 -12.44
C ILE A 67 1.47 8.30 -11.97
N ALA A 68 1.66 7.58 -10.86
CA ALA A 68 2.99 7.25 -10.36
C ALA A 68 3.78 6.38 -11.35
N LEU A 69 3.12 5.41 -11.99
CA LEU A 69 3.72 4.54 -13.01
C LEU A 69 4.15 5.31 -14.25
N GLN A 70 3.38 6.29 -14.70
CA GLN A 70 3.72 7.17 -15.83
C GLN A 70 4.98 8.01 -15.54
N GLU A 71 5.15 8.41 -14.28
CA GLU A 71 6.28 9.21 -13.84
C GLU A 71 7.54 8.37 -13.57
N ALA A 72 7.40 7.14 -13.08
CA ALA A 72 8.52 6.24 -12.76
C ALA A 72 9.34 5.89 -14.02
N LYS A 73 10.65 5.70 -13.83
CA LYS A 73 11.60 5.36 -14.94
C LYS A 73 12.29 4.01 -14.73
N THR A 74 12.09 3.39 -13.59
CA THR A 74 12.68 2.09 -13.25
C THR A 74 11.87 0.94 -13.83
N ARG A 75 12.47 -0.23 -13.93
CA ARG A 75 11.82 -1.45 -14.45
C ARG A 75 10.68 -1.92 -13.55
N PHE A 76 10.83 -1.77 -12.24
CA PHE A 76 9.85 -2.18 -11.25
C PHE A 76 9.35 -1.01 -10.42
N VAL A 77 8.15 -1.18 -9.88
CA VAL A 77 7.59 -0.30 -8.86
C VAL A 77 7.18 -1.11 -7.64
N LEU A 78 7.37 -0.50 -6.46
CA LEU A 78 7.05 -1.07 -5.18
C LEU A 78 5.98 -0.21 -4.51
N SER A 79 4.87 -0.83 -4.12
CA SER A 79 3.74 -0.11 -3.51
C SER A 79 4.00 0.26 -2.05
N ALA A 80 3.60 1.48 -1.67
CA ALA A 80 3.57 1.93 -0.28
C ALA A 80 2.29 2.75 -0.02
N GLU A 81 1.58 2.41 1.05
CA GLU A 81 0.34 3.08 1.46
C GLU A 81 0.48 3.85 2.76
N ALA A 82 -0.36 4.85 2.95
CA ALA A 82 -0.32 5.79 4.06
C ALA A 82 -0.73 5.21 5.43
N ASP A 83 -1.19 3.98 5.47
CA ASP A 83 -1.57 3.26 6.69
C ASP A 83 -0.70 2.00 6.95
N CYS A 84 0.43 1.85 6.23
CA CYS A 84 1.27 0.67 6.28
C CYS A 84 2.70 0.98 6.75
N LEU A 85 3.22 0.13 7.61
CA LEU A 85 4.60 0.16 8.11
C LEU A 85 5.39 -1.01 7.51
N TYR A 86 6.56 -0.71 6.98
CA TYR A 86 7.38 -1.63 6.21
C TYR A 86 8.69 -1.93 6.94
N PRO A 87 9.12 -3.21 6.99
CA PRO A 87 10.44 -3.58 7.46
C PRO A 87 11.49 -3.37 6.36
N PRO A 88 12.80 -3.28 6.69
CA PRO A 88 13.87 -3.07 5.71
C PRO A 88 13.88 -4.11 4.57
N ASP A 89 13.64 -5.36 4.90
CA ASP A 89 13.67 -6.48 3.95
C ASP A 89 12.53 -6.48 2.92
N TYR A 90 11.51 -5.64 3.11
CA TYR A 90 10.50 -5.39 2.08
C TYR A 90 11.09 -4.64 0.87
N PHE A 91 12.07 -3.78 1.08
CA PHE A 91 12.68 -2.96 0.04
C PHE A 91 13.90 -3.62 -0.64
N THR A 92 14.29 -4.81 -0.20
CA THR A 92 15.45 -5.53 -0.72
C THR A 92 15.10 -6.73 -1.59
N PHE A 93 13.82 -7.06 -1.73
CA PHE A 93 13.38 -8.12 -2.63
C PHE A 93 13.64 -7.73 -4.09
N VAL A 94 14.26 -8.63 -4.84
CA VAL A 94 14.60 -8.43 -6.26
C VAL A 94 13.69 -9.32 -7.10
N PRO A 95 12.70 -8.75 -7.82
CA PRO A 95 11.85 -9.51 -8.71
C PRO A 95 12.63 -9.97 -9.97
N GLU A 96 12.33 -11.17 -10.44
CA GLU A 96 13.03 -11.73 -11.61
C GLU A 96 12.34 -11.33 -12.93
N ARG A 97 11.01 -11.31 -12.96
CA ARG A 97 10.19 -11.08 -14.14
C ARG A 97 9.39 -9.79 -14.02
N ASP A 98 9.30 -9.02 -15.08
CA ASP A 98 8.59 -7.74 -15.12
C ASP A 98 7.17 -7.81 -15.69
N ASN A 99 6.70 -9.02 -16.01
CA ASN A 99 5.33 -9.29 -16.45
C ASN A 99 4.46 -9.93 -15.36
N LEU A 100 4.80 -9.73 -14.09
CA LEU A 100 4.12 -10.27 -12.93
C LEU A 100 3.93 -9.23 -11.83
N CYS A 101 3.00 -9.54 -10.93
CA CYS A 101 2.82 -8.91 -9.63
C CYS A 101 3.35 -9.83 -8.52
N TYR A 102 4.39 -9.43 -7.83
CA TYR A 102 4.91 -10.14 -6.66
C TYR A 102 4.25 -9.58 -5.40
N ARG A 103 3.56 -10.44 -4.64
CA ARG A 103 2.89 -10.06 -3.39
C ARG A 103 3.50 -10.70 -2.17
N ASN A 104 3.81 -9.87 -1.19
CA ASN A 104 4.27 -10.34 0.10
C ASN A 104 3.11 -10.99 0.87
N LYS A 105 3.33 -12.21 1.40
CA LYS A 105 2.38 -12.92 2.27
C LYS A 105 2.62 -12.67 3.75
N ASN A 106 3.77 -12.13 4.14
CA ASN A 106 4.05 -11.84 5.54
C ASN A 106 3.42 -10.52 5.96
N LEU A 107 2.08 -10.52 6.03
CA LEU A 107 1.26 -9.35 6.30
C LEU A 107 0.48 -9.50 7.59
N TYR A 108 0.45 -8.43 8.37
CA TYR A 108 -0.38 -8.33 9.56
C TYR A 108 -1.22 -7.05 9.55
N VAL A 109 -2.34 -7.10 10.22
CA VAL A 109 -3.20 -5.93 10.47
C VAL A 109 -3.28 -5.67 11.97
N MET A 110 -3.27 -4.39 12.35
CA MET A 110 -3.54 -3.92 13.69
C MET A 110 -4.73 -2.96 13.66
N PRO A 111 -5.88 -3.29 14.25
CA PRO A 111 -6.96 -2.33 14.43
C PRO A 111 -6.55 -1.20 15.37
N GLN A 112 -6.94 0.03 15.05
CA GLN A 112 -6.60 1.21 15.85
C GLN A 112 -6.96 1.11 17.34
N HIS A 113 -8.01 0.34 17.67
CA HIS A 113 -8.51 0.21 19.05
C HIS A 113 -7.89 -0.95 19.84
N ARG A 114 -7.09 -1.80 19.20
CA ARG A 114 -6.54 -3.00 19.82
C ARG A 114 -5.05 -3.14 19.53
N PRO A 115 -4.20 -3.20 20.56
CA PRO A 115 -2.74 -3.30 20.38
C PRO A 115 -2.30 -4.75 20.10
N TYR A 116 -2.96 -5.42 19.17
CA TYR A 116 -2.69 -6.78 18.75
C TYR A 116 -2.59 -6.86 17.25
N PHE A 117 -1.88 -7.87 16.75
CA PHE A 117 -1.67 -8.13 15.34
C PHE A 117 -2.45 -9.37 14.92
N TRP A 118 -3.10 -9.31 13.79
CA TRP A 118 -3.74 -10.46 13.14
C TRP A 118 -3.12 -10.69 11.78
N LYS A 119 -2.77 -11.94 11.48
CA LYS A 119 -2.24 -12.29 10.16
C LYS A 119 -3.32 -12.11 9.10
N LYS A 120 -2.90 -11.63 7.93
CA LYS A 120 -3.73 -11.55 6.74
C LYS A 120 -3.35 -12.69 5.81
N GLU A 121 -4.31 -13.56 5.46
CA GLU A 121 -4.04 -14.79 4.67
C GLU A 121 -3.52 -14.51 3.28
N GLU A 122 -4.05 -13.48 2.66
CA GLU A 122 -3.76 -13.19 1.27
C GLU A 122 -2.87 -11.96 1.15
N GLY A 123 -1.96 -12.01 0.18
CA GLY A 123 -1.21 -10.83 -0.21
C GLY A 123 -2.12 -9.66 -0.55
N ALA A 124 -1.66 -8.44 -0.37
CA ALA A 124 -2.44 -7.24 -0.59
C ALA A 124 -1.71 -6.24 -1.48
N THR A 125 -2.47 -5.35 -2.11
CA THR A 125 -1.97 -4.30 -3.01
C THR A 125 -0.97 -3.35 -2.35
N HIS A 126 -1.08 -3.17 -1.04
CA HIS A 126 -0.16 -2.32 -0.28
C HIS A 126 1.23 -2.95 -0.03
N ALA A 127 1.41 -4.22 -0.38
CA ALA A 127 2.69 -4.91 -0.20
C ALA A 127 3.03 -5.75 -1.43
N GLN A 128 3.26 -5.08 -2.54
CA GLN A 128 3.57 -5.69 -3.84
C GLN A 128 4.65 -4.95 -4.60
N ILE A 129 5.36 -5.71 -5.43
CA ILE A 129 6.31 -5.21 -6.42
C ILE A 129 5.85 -5.69 -7.79
N VAL A 130 5.80 -4.78 -8.76
CA VAL A 130 5.23 -5.08 -10.08
C VAL A 130 6.12 -4.51 -11.17
N GLY A 131 6.25 -5.19 -12.30
CA GLY A 131 6.88 -4.63 -13.49
C GLY A 131 6.12 -3.38 -13.94
N ARG A 132 6.83 -2.26 -14.09
CA ARG A 132 6.23 -0.95 -14.35
C ARG A 132 5.38 -0.94 -15.63
N GLU A 133 5.96 -1.40 -16.74
CA GLU A 133 5.24 -1.41 -18.04
C GLU A 133 4.04 -2.35 -18.02
N PHE A 134 4.20 -3.50 -17.40
CA PHE A 134 3.10 -4.48 -17.24
C PHE A 134 1.96 -3.89 -16.42
N TYR A 135 2.27 -3.21 -15.32
CA TYR A 135 1.25 -2.59 -14.47
C TYR A 135 0.56 -1.42 -15.18
N LEU A 136 1.34 -0.54 -15.83
CA LEU A 136 0.79 0.58 -16.58
C LEU A 136 -0.15 0.10 -17.67
N LYS A 137 0.27 -0.85 -18.50
CA LYS A 137 -0.57 -1.45 -19.56
C LYS A 137 -1.86 -2.07 -18.99
N THR A 138 -1.78 -2.71 -17.84
CA THR A 138 -2.92 -3.31 -17.15
C THR A 138 -3.91 -2.24 -16.70
N LEU A 139 -3.42 -1.15 -16.11
CA LEU A 139 -4.27 -0.03 -15.67
C LEU A 139 -4.83 0.78 -16.84
N ASP A 140 -4.05 1.00 -17.90
CA ASP A 140 -4.53 1.68 -19.10
C ASP A 140 -5.71 0.92 -19.73
N LYS A 141 -5.60 -0.42 -19.83
CA LYS A 141 -6.70 -1.27 -20.28
C LYS A 141 -7.90 -1.22 -19.34
N LEU A 142 -7.65 -1.27 -18.01
CA LEU A 142 -8.69 -1.21 -16.99
C LEU A 142 -9.48 0.09 -17.05
N PHE A 143 -8.81 1.20 -17.29
CA PHE A 143 -9.40 2.53 -17.28
C PHE A 143 -9.80 3.08 -18.66
N ALA A 144 -9.70 2.28 -19.71
CA ALA A 144 -10.13 2.69 -21.06
C ALA A 144 -11.61 3.12 -21.04
N GLY A 145 -11.90 4.33 -21.50
CA GLY A 145 -13.25 4.90 -21.51
C GLY A 145 -13.84 5.27 -20.15
N ALA A 146 -13.13 5.05 -19.05
CA ALA A 146 -13.59 5.42 -17.72
C ALA A 146 -13.32 6.91 -17.41
N PRO A 147 -14.05 7.54 -16.49
CA PRO A 147 -13.79 8.91 -16.06
C PRO A 147 -12.38 9.04 -15.45
N LYS A 148 -11.85 10.27 -15.41
CA LYS A 148 -10.54 10.52 -14.79
C LYS A 148 -10.55 10.17 -13.31
N TRP A 149 -11.60 10.56 -12.58
CA TRP A 149 -11.80 10.30 -11.15
C TRP A 149 -13.23 9.83 -10.87
N SER A 150 -13.39 8.96 -9.87
CA SER A 150 -14.70 8.55 -9.41
C SER A 150 -14.68 8.03 -7.98
N VAL A 151 -15.69 8.40 -7.21
CA VAL A 151 -15.97 7.80 -5.88
C VAL A 151 -17.09 6.76 -5.96
N GLU A 152 -17.70 6.57 -7.12
CA GLU A 152 -18.79 5.65 -7.33
C GLU A 152 -18.26 4.25 -7.71
N GLU A 153 -18.61 3.24 -6.93
CA GLU A 153 -18.21 1.85 -7.20
C GLU A 153 -18.67 1.33 -8.56
N LYS A 154 -19.81 1.83 -9.07
CA LYS A 154 -20.32 1.44 -10.39
C LYS A 154 -19.38 1.77 -11.55
N ASN A 155 -18.48 2.76 -11.37
CA ASN A 155 -17.48 3.14 -12.36
C ASN A 155 -16.21 2.28 -12.29
N PHE A 156 -16.10 1.42 -11.30
CA PHE A 156 -15.02 0.45 -11.25
C PHE A 156 -15.32 -0.68 -12.25
N PRO A 157 -14.38 -1.07 -13.10
CA PRO A 157 -14.62 -2.09 -14.12
C PRO A 157 -15.18 -3.38 -13.53
N LYS A 158 -16.37 -3.79 -14.01
CA LYS A 158 -17.14 -4.92 -13.47
C LYS A 158 -16.64 -6.31 -13.91
N GLU A 159 -15.66 -6.39 -14.77
CA GLU A 159 -15.19 -7.65 -15.37
C GLU A 159 -14.65 -8.67 -14.36
N ARG A 160 -14.59 -8.30 -13.09
CA ARG A 160 -14.12 -9.15 -11.98
C ARG A 160 -15.20 -9.29 -10.92
N THR A 161 -16.08 -10.27 -11.16
CA THR A 161 -17.34 -10.49 -10.42
C THR A 161 -17.22 -11.14 -9.04
N HIS A 162 -16.04 -11.30 -8.46
CA HIS A 162 -15.84 -11.99 -7.18
C HIS A 162 -15.41 -11.04 -6.06
N LYS A 163 -15.25 -11.55 -4.84
CA LYS A 163 -14.84 -10.83 -3.62
C LYS A 163 -13.63 -9.90 -3.77
N LYS A 164 -12.91 -10.01 -4.91
CA LYS A 164 -11.72 -9.23 -5.24
C LYS A 164 -11.92 -8.35 -6.49
N GLN A 165 -13.09 -7.79 -6.69
CA GLN A 165 -13.44 -6.94 -7.85
C GLN A 165 -12.45 -5.79 -8.12
N GLN A 166 -11.66 -5.41 -7.13
CA GLN A 166 -10.64 -4.36 -7.25
C GLN A 166 -9.22 -4.90 -7.37
N ASP A 167 -9.04 -6.21 -7.53
CA ASP A 167 -7.72 -6.79 -7.73
C ASP A 167 -7.42 -6.88 -9.22
N VAL A 168 -6.60 -5.96 -9.71
CA VAL A 168 -6.25 -5.87 -11.14
C VAL A 168 -5.39 -7.04 -11.65
N PHE A 169 -4.84 -7.85 -10.75
CA PHE A 169 -3.98 -9.00 -11.10
C PHE A 169 -4.58 -10.37 -10.74
N TRP A 170 -5.85 -10.42 -10.36
CA TRP A 170 -6.49 -11.68 -9.99
C TRP A 170 -6.87 -12.54 -11.21
N PRO A 171 -6.71 -13.87 -11.15
CA PRO A 171 -5.93 -14.68 -10.18
C PRO A 171 -4.53 -15.06 -10.68
N ASN A 172 -4.22 -14.89 -11.98
CA ASN A 172 -3.16 -15.63 -12.67
C ASN A 172 -1.83 -14.90 -12.81
N GLU A 173 -1.81 -13.60 -12.58
CA GLU A 173 -0.59 -12.80 -12.74
C GLU A 173 0.08 -12.47 -11.40
N ILE A 174 -0.25 -13.22 -10.35
CA ILE A 174 0.30 -13.01 -9.01
C ILE A 174 1.23 -14.16 -8.63
N GLU A 175 2.44 -13.78 -8.24
CA GLU A 175 3.39 -14.66 -7.56
C GLU A 175 3.58 -14.18 -6.13
N PHE A 176 3.66 -15.12 -5.18
CA PHE A 176 3.77 -14.78 -3.77
C PHE A 176 5.18 -14.99 -3.27
N TYR A 177 5.64 -14.07 -2.43
CA TYR A 177 6.88 -14.19 -1.67
C TYR A 177 6.66 -13.86 -0.19
N GLU A 178 7.63 -14.12 0.64
CA GLU A 178 7.58 -13.76 2.06
C GLU A 178 8.86 -13.04 2.47
N THR A 179 8.70 -11.88 3.08
CA THR A 179 9.78 -11.20 3.78
C THR A 179 10.04 -11.87 5.13
N LYS A 180 11.27 -11.76 5.65
CA LYS A 180 11.62 -12.28 6.99
C LYS A 180 10.80 -11.57 8.07
N ASN A 181 10.66 -10.26 7.96
CA ASN A 181 9.89 -9.44 8.89
C ASN A 181 8.55 -9.02 8.27
N PRO A 182 7.47 -8.96 9.05
CA PRO A 182 6.15 -8.67 8.52
C PRO A 182 5.93 -7.20 8.17
N VAL A 183 5.17 -6.93 7.11
CA VAL A 183 4.53 -5.64 6.87
C VAL A 183 3.30 -5.53 7.77
N VAL A 184 3.07 -4.36 8.36
CA VAL A 184 1.94 -4.12 9.26
C VAL A 184 1.07 -2.99 8.74
N GLN A 185 -0.19 -3.30 8.46
CA GLN A 185 -1.20 -2.30 8.15
C GLN A 185 -1.96 -1.91 9.42
N VAL A 186 -2.06 -0.61 9.71
CA VAL A 186 -2.90 -0.10 10.81
C VAL A 186 -4.28 0.24 10.25
N LYS A 187 -5.31 -0.45 10.72
CA LYS A 187 -6.70 -0.19 10.33
C LYS A 187 -7.32 0.86 11.24
N THR A 188 -7.56 2.02 10.65
CA THR A 188 -8.14 3.19 11.29
C THR A 188 -9.62 3.35 10.94
N SER A 189 -10.29 4.32 11.53
CA SER A 189 -11.65 4.72 11.13
C SER A 189 -11.71 5.34 9.72
N GLN A 190 -10.57 5.75 9.16
CA GLN A 190 -10.46 6.32 7.82
C GLN A 190 -10.20 5.26 6.74
N SER A 191 -9.91 4.02 7.13
CA SER A 191 -9.68 2.94 6.16
C SER A 191 -10.92 2.70 5.31
N MET A 192 -10.76 2.65 3.99
CA MET A 192 -11.85 2.49 3.03
C MET A 192 -12.60 1.15 3.17
N ARG A 193 -11.96 0.16 3.78
CA ARG A 193 -12.54 -1.18 3.92
C ARG A 193 -12.34 -1.71 5.31
N HIS A 194 -13.37 -2.37 5.80
CA HIS A 194 -13.21 -3.28 6.92
C HIS A 194 -12.21 -4.38 6.50
N TYR A 195 -11.31 -4.73 7.40
CA TYR A 195 -10.38 -5.81 7.14
C TYR A 195 -11.00 -7.16 7.52
N THR A 196 -10.65 -8.16 6.75
CA THR A 196 -10.80 -9.55 7.15
C THR A 196 -9.42 -10.06 7.54
N HIS A 197 -9.32 -10.70 8.68
CA HIS A 197 -8.13 -11.44 9.09
C HIS A 197 -8.41 -12.94 9.04
N SER A 198 -7.40 -13.72 8.78
CA SER A 198 -7.48 -15.16 8.72
C SER A 198 -7.21 -15.80 10.05
N ASP A 199 -6.32 -15.21 10.82
CA ASP A 199 -6.00 -15.69 12.14
C ASP A 199 -7.16 -15.41 13.11
N ARG A 200 -7.61 -16.45 13.80
CA ARG A 200 -8.50 -16.32 14.95
C ARG A 200 -7.74 -15.94 16.22
N THR A 201 -6.42 -16.07 16.20
CA THR A 201 -5.55 -15.80 17.35
C THR A 201 -4.79 -14.51 17.14
N ALA A 202 -5.02 -13.55 18.03
CA ALA A 202 -4.27 -12.29 18.04
C ALA A 202 -2.84 -12.54 18.53
N ARG A 203 -1.87 -11.88 17.89
CA ARG A 203 -0.48 -11.92 18.33
C ARG A 203 -0.17 -10.65 19.13
N HIS A 204 0.44 -10.83 20.31
CA HIS A 204 0.82 -9.72 21.18
C HIS A 204 2.11 -9.04 20.75
N GLN A 205 2.94 -9.75 19.98
CA GLN A 205 4.22 -9.25 19.46
C GLN A 205 4.53 -9.84 18.09
N LEU A 206 5.33 -9.14 17.31
CA LEU A 206 5.87 -9.59 16.04
C LEU A 206 7.39 -9.43 16.00
N PRO A 207 8.10 -10.27 15.22
CA PRO A 207 9.49 -10.02 14.89
C PRO A 207 9.68 -8.60 14.36
N TYR A 208 10.84 -7.99 14.63
CA TYR A 208 11.21 -6.63 14.25
C TYR A 208 10.37 -5.52 14.92
N TRP A 209 9.04 -5.68 15.01
CA TRP A 209 8.13 -4.65 15.51
C TRP A 209 7.96 -4.64 17.03
N GLY A 210 8.25 -5.76 17.70
CA GLY A 210 8.08 -5.89 19.14
C GLY A 210 6.62 -6.03 19.58
N LYS A 211 6.32 -5.60 20.80
CA LYS A 211 4.98 -5.72 21.38
C LYS A 211 4.00 -4.74 20.75
N GLY A 212 2.75 -5.19 20.53
CA GLY A 212 1.71 -4.38 19.91
C GLY A 212 1.41 -3.07 20.64
N ARG A 213 1.50 -3.03 21.97
CA ARG A 213 1.33 -1.79 22.76
C ARG A 213 2.44 -0.77 22.46
N GLU A 214 3.69 -1.22 22.37
CA GLU A 214 4.85 -0.38 22.06
C GLU A 214 4.82 0.10 20.62
N PHE A 215 4.47 -0.80 19.69
CA PHE A 215 4.25 -0.49 18.28
C PHE A 215 3.19 0.60 18.12
N ARG A 216 2.02 0.42 18.74
CA ARG A 216 0.93 1.39 18.69
C ARG A 216 1.39 2.75 19.26
N LYS A 217 2.01 2.79 20.44
CA LYS A 217 2.54 4.02 21.06
C LYS A 217 3.53 4.74 20.12
N ARG A 218 4.39 3.99 19.42
CA ARG A 218 5.41 4.55 18.54
C ARG A 218 4.82 5.15 17.26
N TYR A 219 3.86 4.47 16.65
CA TYR A 219 3.44 4.81 15.29
C TYR A 219 2.04 5.39 15.20
N TYR A 220 1.14 5.06 16.13
CA TYR A 220 -0.26 5.45 16.01
C TYR A 220 -0.76 6.34 17.16
N ASP A 221 -0.36 6.13 18.41
CA ASP A 221 -0.82 6.92 19.57
C ASP A 221 -0.26 8.36 19.53
N ILE A 222 -0.94 9.18 18.75
CA ILE A 222 -0.67 10.60 18.67
C ILE A 222 -1.80 11.31 19.40
N GLY A 223 -1.54 11.64 20.67
CA GLY A 223 -2.38 12.59 21.39
C GLY A 223 -3.75 12.11 21.85
N TYR A 224 -3.98 10.83 22.10
CA TYR A 224 -5.06 10.43 22.99
C TYR A 224 -4.62 10.70 24.43
N ARG A 225 -4.97 11.87 24.94
CA ARG A 225 -5.09 12.06 26.39
C ARG A 225 -6.23 11.13 26.84
N HIS A 226 -5.94 10.26 27.80
CA HIS A 226 -6.92 9.44 28.52
C HIS A 226 -7.91 10.33 29.25
#